data_20edf177caabd8d93cde569e4f9b63ad
#
_entry.id   20edf177caabd8d93cde569e4f9b63ad
#
_cell.length_a   1.000
_cell.length_b   1.000
_cell.length_c   1.000
_cell.angle_alpha   90.00
_cell.angle_beta   90.00
_cell.angle_gamma   90.00
#
_symmetry.space_group_name_H-M   'P 1'
#
loop_
_entity.id
_entity.type
_entity.pdbx_description
1 polymer ?
#
loop_
_entity_poly.entity_id
_entity_poly.type
_entity_poly.pdbx_seq_one_letter_code
_entity_poly.pdbx_strand_id
1 'polypeptide(L)'
;MHTTNNTQYSWAGSREMCLDEVSVKQYGDIVLGKYGGNISAGAKKNEDGALVWSNGDWEFTVILDGHNSAESVDLVVSTIQAEYENIKVIMNELIETVFRSVENHMLTIFQSSSFKEKCKRVKGETACLICVRKENYIWWLSIGDCLVYVFHDELHKLGQYTLNQRQFYEWIGNVNTFDLPVPCYSSGIRELRTGKNRIVMVTDGVLECGERRYETPLNLYSDMNKNNIELKENVHNILEHVHHQLGRDSATIISWDYENDAYATYPSDQPEKIKVKK
;
A
#
# COMPACT_ATOMS: atom_id res chain seq x y z
N MET A 1 2.43 9.28 -28.07
CA MET A 1 2.76 7.86 -27.83
C MET A 1 3.39 7.80 -26.47
N HIS A 2 2.62 7.47 -25.43
CA HIS A 2 3.17 7.19 -24.10
C HIS A 2 3.95 5.89 -24.23
N THR A 3 5.26 5.93 -24.06
CA THR A 3 6.06 4.73 -23.85
C THR A 3 5.59 4.15 -22.51
N THR A 4 4.83 3.07 -22.55
CA THR A 4 4.46 2.31 -21.36
C THR A 4 5.73 1.72 -20.76
N ASN A 5 6.34 2.44 -19.82
CA ASN A 5 7.46 1.92 -19.05
C ASN A 5 6.92 0.90 -18.06
N ASN A 6 7.09 -0.37 -18.39
CA ASN A 6 6.79 -1.45 -17.46
C ASN A 6 7.78 -1.40 -16.30
N THR A 7 7.30 -1.07 -15.13
CA THR A 7 8.10 -0.95 -13.91
C THR A 7 7.83 -2.14 -13.00
N GLN A 8 8.90 -2.79 -12.54
CA GLN A 8 8.83 -3.85 -11.54
C GLN A 8 9.92 -3.62 -10.50
N TYR A 9 9.52 -3.58 -9.26
CA TYR A 9 10.45 -3.51 -8.13
C TYR A 9 9.90 -4.32 -6.95
N SER A 10 10.78 -4.98 -6.24
CA SER A 10 10.47 -5.65 -4.98
C SER A 10 11.60 -5.44 -3.97
N TRP A 11 11.22 -5.33 -2.71
CA TRP A 11 12.14 -5.12 -1.61
C TRP A 11 11.63 -5.82 -0.36
N ALA A 12 12.58 -6.29 0.46
CA ALA A 12 12.36 -6.70 1.84
C ALA A 12 13.48 -6.10 2.70
N GLY A 13 13.16 -5.71 3.90
CA GLY A 13 14.08 -5.07 4.83
C GLY A 13 15.30 -5.92 5.18
N SER A 14 15.19 -7.25 5.09
CA SER A 14 16.31 -8.19 5.20
C SER A 14 17.44 -7.94 4.19
N ARG A 15 17.12 -7.37 3.01
CA ARG A 15 18.07 -7.13 1.92
C ARG A 15 18.68 -5.73 1.94
N GLU A 16 17.93 -4.74 2.38
CA GLU A 16 18.36 -3.34 2.48
C GLU A 16 17.65 -2.72 3.70
N MET A 17 18.36 -2.64 4.82
CA MET A 17 17.74 -2.33 6.12
C MET A 17 17.39 -0.86 6.31
N CYS A 18 18.08 0.09 5.69
CA CYS A 18 17.88 1.53 5.85
C CYS A 18 17.80 1.98 7.33
N LEU A 19 18.68 1.42 8.20
CA LEU A 19 18.77 1.81 9.62
C LEU A 19 19.42 3.21 9.72
N ASP A 20 18.86 4.09 10.54
CA ASP A 20 19.27 5.50 10.68
C ASP A 20 19.29 6.29 9.36
N GLU A 21 18.72 5.75 8.28
CA GLU A 21 18.76 6.35 6.96
C GLU A 21 17.37 6.31 6.31
N VAL A 22 16.90 7.46 5.83
CA VAL A 22 15.69 7.56 5.01
C VAL A 22 16.06 7.36 3.55
N SER A 23 15.45 6.36 2.91
CA SER A 23 15.62 6.07 1.48
C SER A 23 14.31 6.28 0.73
N VAL A 24 14.29 7.23 -0.22
CA VAL A 24 13.10 7.48 -1.06
C VAL A 24 13.49 7.38 -2.53
N LYS A 25 12.85 6.45 -3.23
CA LYS A 25 13.07 6.20 -4.67
C LYS A 25 11.75 6.22 -5.43
N GLN A 26 11.82 6.61 -6.69
CA GLN A 26 10.68 6.62 -7.60
C GLN A 26 10.81 5.49 -8.61
N TYR A 27 9.71 4.78 -8.84
CA TYR A 27 9.59 3.66 -9.76
C TYR A 27 8.39 3.92 -10.69
N GLY A 28 8.65 4.42 -11.90
CA GLY A 28 7.60 5.01 -12.74
C GLY A 28 6.95 6.21 -12.02
N ASP A 29 5.64 6.18 -11.85
CA ASP A 29 4.90 7.22 -11.14
C ASP A 29 4.77 6.95 -9.63
N ILE A 30 5.25 5.80 -9.15
CA ILE A 30 5.13 5.36 -7.76
C ILE A 30 6.38 5.72 -6.97
N VAL A 31 6.19 6.36 -5.83
CA VAL A 31 7.24 6.69 -4.86
C VAL A 31 7.21 5.67 -3.74
N LEU A 32 8.35 5.09 -3.44
CA LEU A 32 8.58 4.20 -2.30
C LEU A 32 9.57 4.85 -1.33
N GLY A 33 9.12 5.09 -0.12
CA GLY A 33 9.93 5.54 1.00
C GLY A 33 10.14 4.41 2.00
N LYS A 34 11.37 4.29 2.52
CA LYS A 34 11.80 3.23 3.44
C LYS A 34 12.62 3.82 4.57
N TYR A 35 12.37 3.37 5.77
CA TYR A 35 13.15 3.67 6.97
C TYR A 35 13.13 2.46 7.90
N GLY A 36 14.27 1.99 8.35
CA GLY A 36 14.40 0.76 9.13
C GLY A 36 14.45 0.96 10.64
N GLY A 37 14.18 2.19 11.08
CA GLY A 37 14.23 2.54 12.49
C GLY A 37 15.58 3.09 12.95
N ASN A 38 15.57 3.70 14.12
CA ASN A 38 16.72 4.37 14.74
C ASN A 38 17.51 3.40 15.63
N ILE A 39 18.80 3.24 15.35
CA ILE A 39 19.69 2.34 16.11
C ILE A 39 19.78 2.77 17.58
N SER A 40 19.83 4.08 17.88
CA SER A 40 19.90 4.58 19.25
C SER A 40 18.62 4.31 20.04
N ALA A 41 17.47 4.18 19.35
CA ALA A 41 16.19 3.75 19.92
C ALA A 41 16.07 2.22 20.04
N GLY A 42 17.07 1.47 19.57
CA GLY A 42 17.13 0.01 19.66
C GLY A 42 16.69 -0.74 18.40
N ALA A 43 16.54 -0.07 17.26
CA ALA A 43 16.34 -0.74 15.98
C ALA A 43 17.59 -1.57 15.63
N LYS A 44 17.39 -2.81 15.13
CA LYS A 44 18.48 -3.72 14.74
C LYS A 44 18.24 -4.37 13.38
N LYS A 45 17.05 -4.23 12.84
CA LYS A 45 16.58 -4.89 11.61
C LYS A 45 15.48 -4.03 11.00
N ASN A 46 15.23 -4.24 9.72
CA ASN A 46 14.04 -3.75 9.05
C ASN A 46 13.21 -4.98 8.67
N GLU A 47 11.96 -5.01 9.09
CA GLU A 47 11.06 -6.16 8.87
C GLU A 47 10.01 -5.88 7.80
N ASP A 48 9.94 -4.64 7.28
CA ASP A 48 9.00 -4.26 6.25
C ASP A 48 9.36 -4.83 4.86
N GLY A 49 8.40 -4.76 3.96
CA GLY A 49 8.61 -5.06 2.56
C GLY A 49 7.64 -4.36 1.64
N ALA A 50 8.02 -4.32 0.37
CA ALA A 50 7.22 -3.69 -0.67
C ALA A 50 7.37 -4.40 -2.02
N LEU A 51 6.28 -4.34 -2.80
CA LEU A 51 6.29 -4.71 -4.20
C LEU A 51 5.56 -3.63 -4.98
N VAL A 52 6.14 -3.21 -6.09
CA VAL A 52 5.64 -2.12 -6.92
C VAL A 52 5.68 -2.56 -8.39
N TRP A 53 4.53 -2.66 -9.02
CA TRP A 53 4.38 -2.90 -10.45
C TRP A 53 3.50 -1.82 -11.07
N SER A 54 3.90 -1.31 -12.22
CA SER A 54 3.14 -0.34 -13.01
C SER A 54 3.43 -0.51 -14.50
N ASN A 55 2.41 -0.31 -15.33
CA ASN A 55 2.59 -0.23 -16.79
C ASN A 55 1.89 0.98 -17.40
N GLY A 56 1.46 1.94 -16.59
CA GLY A 56 0.70 3.14 -17.00
C GLY A 56 -0.82 2.93 -17.03
N ASP A 57 -1.31 1.75 -17.40
CA ASP A 57 -2.75 1.44 -17.41
C ASP A 57 -3.25 0.98 -16.03
N TRP A 58 -2.36 0.40 -15.24
CA TRP A 58 -2.63 -0.08 -13.91
C TRP A 58 -1.41 0.00 -13.00
N GLU A 59 -1.63 0.11 -11.71
CA GLU A 59 -0.66 -0.13 -10.65
C GLU A 59 -1.10 -1.30 -9.78
N PHE A 60 -0.12 -2.14 -9.41
CA PHE A 60 -0.25 -3.22 -8.43
C PHE A 60 0.83 -3.03 -7.39
N THR A 61 0.44 -2.74 -6.16
CA THR A 61 1.36 -2.44 -5.07
C THR A 61 1.06 -3.32 -3.87
N VAL A 62 2.11 -3.71 -3.16
CA VAL A 62 2.01 -4.43 -1.90
C VAL A 62 2.89 -3.75 -0.88
N ILE A 63 2.37 -3.54 0.32
CA ILE A 63 3.13 -3.14 1.49
C ILE A 63 2.99 -4.21 2.57
N LEU A 64 4.08 -4.52 3.23
CA LEU A 64 4.18 -5.58 4.22
C LEU A 64 4.85 -5.02 5.47
N ASP A 65 4.27 -5.32 6.61
CA ASP A 65 4.78 -4.97 7.93
C ASP A 65 5.07 -6.27 8.68
N GLY A 66 6.36 -6.57 8.84
CA GLY A 66 6.80 -7.84 9.41
C GLY A 66 6.97 -7.75 10.92
N HIS A 67 6.56 -8.80 11.61
CA HIS A 67 6.71 -8.93 13.05
C HIS A 67 7.63 -10.09 13.40
N ASN A 68 8.61 -9.83 14.28
CA ASN A 68 9.62 -10.77 14.79
C ASN A 68 10.73 -11.15 13.78
N SER A 69 10.47 -11.15 12.47
CA SER A 69 11.45 -11.43 11.41
C SER A 69 10.92 -11.00 10.05
N ALA A 70 11.81 -10.65 9.14
CA ALA A 70 11.46 -10.38 7.74
C ALA A 70 11.27 -11.65 6.88
N GLU A 71 11.38 -12.87 7.45
CA GLU A 71 11.25 -14.11 6.67
C GLU A 71 9.85 -14.29 6.08
N SER A 72 8.81 -13.91 6.82
CA SER A 72 7.42 -13.91 6.33
C SER A 72 7.22 -12.90 5.20
N VAL A 73 7.83 -11.72 5.30
CA VAL A 73 7.85 -10.70 4.26
C VAL A 73 8.53 -11.21 3.00
N ASP A 74 9.74 -11.80 3.12
CA ASP A 74 10.46 -12.42 2.00
C ASP A 74 9.63 -13.53 1.33
N LEU A 75 8.93 -14.35 2.13
CA LEU A 75 8.03 -15.38 1.61
C LEU A 75 6.88 -14.79 0.80
N VAL A 76 6.18 -13.77 1.31
CA VAL A 76 5.04 -13.14 0.63
C VAL A 76 5.52 -12.44 -0.64
N VAL A 77 6.57 -11.61 -0.56
CA VAL A 77 7.15 -10.91 -1.73
C VAL A 77 7.53 -11.90 -2.82
N SER A 78 8.29 -12.96 -2.49
CA SER A 78 8.74 -13.94 -3.48
C SER A 78 7.57 -14.73 -4.09
N THR A 79 6.54 -15.02 -3.30
CA THR A 79 5.35 -15.74 -3.75
C THR A 79 4.55 -14.89 -4.75
N ILE A 80 4.27 -13.63 -4.42
CA ILE A 80 3.53 -12.74 -5.32
C ILE A 80 4.37 -12.45 -6.58
N GLN A 81 5.69 -12.26 -6.44
CA GLN A 81 6.59 -12.00 -7.55
C GLN A 81 6.61 -13.17 -8.56
N ALA A 82 6.51 -14.41 -8.08
CA ALA A 82 6.43 -15.58 -8.95
C ALA A 82 5.13 -15.62 -9.79
N GLU A 83 4.09 -14.92 -9.36
CA GLU A 83 2.80 -14.83 -10.05
C GLU A 83 2.67 -13.63 -11.00
N TYR A 84 3.73 -12.88 -11.24
CA TYR A 84 3.70 -11.66 -12.04
C TYR A 84 3.02 -11.84 -13.39
N GLU A 85 3.38 -12.87 -14.17
CA GLU A 85 2.80 -13.08 -15.50
C GLU A 85 1.30 -13.46 -15.44
N ASN A 86 0.89 -14.22 -14.43
CA ASN A 86 -0.52 -14.56 -14.21
C ASN A 86 -1.32 -13.30 -13.82
N ILE A 87 -0.81 -12.51 -12.88
CA ILE A 87 -1.44 -11.24 -12.45
C ILE A 87 -1.51 -10.26 -13.63
N LYS A 88 -0.45 -10.15 -14.43
CA LYS A 88 -0.44 -9.30 -15.63
C LYS A 88 -1.51 -9.71 -16.66
N VAL A 89 -1.76 -11.00 -16.83
CA VAL A 89 -2.86 -11.49 -17.68
C VAL A 89 -4.21 -11.06 -17.11
N ILE A 90 -4.43 -11.23 -15.81
CA ILE A 90 -5.64 -10.79 -15.11
C ILE A 90 -5.82 -9.27 -15.26
N MET A 91 -4.74 -8.49 -15.13
CA MET A 91 -4.80 -7.02 -15.27
C MET A 91 -5.21 -6.55 -16.67
N ASN A 92 -5.20 -7.42 -17.69
CA ASN A 92 -5.73 -7.12 -19.02
C ASN A 92 -7.24 -7.44 -19.18
N GLU A 93 -7.89 -7.99 -18.17
CA GLU A 93 -9.33 -8.22 -18.19
C GLU A 93 -10.12 -6.89 -18.20
N LEU A 94 -11.42 -6.98 -18.50
CA LEU A 94 -12.34 -5.85 -18.41
C LEU A 94 -12.49 -5.38 -16.96
N ILE A 95 -12.78 -4.08 -16.78
CA ILE A 95 -12.89 -3.47 -15.47
C ILE A 95 -13.96 -4.13 -14.59
N GLU A 96 -15.01 -4.68 -15.18
CA GLU A 96 -16.11 -5.36 -14.49
C GLU A 96 -15.68 -6.67 -13.81
N THR A 97 -14.57 -7.28 -14.24
CA THR A 97 -14.14 -8.61 -13.77
C THR A 97 -12.78 -8.60 -13.06
N VAL A 98 -11.88 -7.70 -13.45
CA VAL A 98 -10.48 -7.71 -13.06
C VAL A 98 -10.27 -7.80 -11.54
N PHE A 99 -10.97 -7.01 -10.74
CA PHE A 99 -10.76 -6.99 -9.29
C PHE A 99 -11.22 -8.28 -8.62
N ARG A 100 -12.32 -8.88 -9.11
CA ARG A 100 -12.74 -10.21 -8.63
C ARG A 100 -11.73 -11.29 -9.00
N SER A 101 -11.17 -11.23 -10.20
CA SER A 101 -10.16 -12.18 -10.68
C SER A 101 -8.87 -12.05 -9.87
N VAL A 102 -8.39 -10.82 -9.59
CA VAL A 102 -7.22 -10.59 -8.73
C VAL A 102 -7.47 -11.11 -7.32
N GLU A 103 -8.62 -10.78 -6.70
CA GLU A 103 -8.96 -11.24 -5.35
C GLU A 103 -8.97 -12.76 -5.27
N ASN A 104 -9.69 -13.42 -6.18
CA ASN A 104 -9.74 -14.88 -6.22
C ASN A 104 -8.36 -15.51 -6.42
N HIS A 105 -7.52 -14.92 -7.28
CA HIS A 105 -6.17 -15.41 -7.52
C HIS A 105 -5.32 -15.30 -6.27
N MET A 106 -5.31 -14.14 -5.60
CA MET A 106 -4.54 -13.92 -4.36
C MET A 106 -5.00 -14.84 -3.23
N LEU A 107 -6.32 -14.98 -3.04
CA LEU A 107 -6.88 -15.89 -2.04
C LEU A 107 -6.55 -17.36 -2.34
N THR A 108 -6.57 -17.75 -3.62
CA THR A 108 -6.17 -19.11 -4.05
C THR A 108 -4.72 -19.40 -3.66
N ILE A 109 -3.82 -18.45 -3.87
CA ILE A 109 -2.40 -18.58 -3.49
C ILE A 109 -2.26 -18.72 -1.98
N PHE A 110 -2.81 -17.76 -1.21
CA PHE A 110 -2.63 -17.71 0.24
C PHE A 110 -3.31 -18.88 0.97
N GLN A 111 -4.39 -19.41 0.43
CA GLN A 111 -5.09 -20.57 0.99
C GLN A 111 -4.52 -21.92 0.52
N SER A 112 -3.60 -21.93 -0.45
CA SER A 112 -3.02 -23.16 -0.96
C SER A 112 -2.25 -23.91 0.14
N SER A 113 -2.35 -25.24 0.16
CA SER A 113 -1.60 -26.06 1.11
C SER A 113 -0.10 -25.83 1.00
N SER A 114 0.41 -25.61 -0.22
CA SER A 114 1.84 -25.33 -0.45
C SER A 114 2.30 -24.03 0.22
N PHE A 115 1.52 -22.96 0.10
CA PHE A 115 1.85 -21.68 0.72
C PHE A 115 1.76 -21.77 2.26
N LYS A 116 0.69 -22.35 2.77
CA LYS A 116 0.49 -22.57 4.22
C LYS A 116 1.61 -23.40 4.85
N GLU A 117 2.09 -24.44 4.18
CA GLU A 117 3.26 -25.21 4.65
C GLU A 117 4.57 -24.41 4.64
N LYS A 118 4.73 -23.46 3.71
CA LYS A 118 5.87 -22.52 3.75
C LYS A 118 5.75 -21.56 4.92
N CYS A 119 4.54 -21.01 5.19
CA CYS A 119 4.28 -20.14 6.33
C CYS A 119 4.68 -20.76 7.67
N LYS A 120 4.43 -22.06 7.88
CA LYS A 120 4.83 -22.76 9.10
C LYS A 120 6.34 -22.88 9.31
N ARG A 121 7.14 -22.67 8.26
CA ARG A 121 8.61 -22.81 8.30
C ARG A 121 9.36 -21.50 8.46
N VAL A 122 8.70 -20.37 8.24
CA VAL A 122 9.30 -19.05 8.42
C VAL A 122 9.17 -18.60 9.87
N LYS A 123 10.11 -17.78 10.29
CA LYS A 123 10.06 -17.12 11.58
C LYS A 123 9.28 -15.81 11.45
N GLY A 124 8.31 -15.61 12.36
CA GLY A 124 7.51 -14.40 12.39
C GLY A 124 6.34 -14.42 11.40
N GLU A 125 5.64 -13.35 11.40
CA GLU A 125 4.45 -13.09 10.59
C GLU A 125 4.50 -11.68 9.99
N THR A 126 3.60 -11.37 9.06
CA THR A 126 3.50 -10.04 8.44
C THR A 126 2.05 -9.63 8.23
N ALA A 127 1.74 -8.36 8.50
CA ALA A 127 0.60 -7.71 7.89
C ALA A 127 0.83 -7.59 6.38
N CYS A 128 -0.23 -7.60 5.59
CA CYS A 128 -0.15 -7.54 4.13
C CYS A 128 -1.29 -6.69 3.58
N LEU A 129 -0.96 -5.63 2.88
CA LEU A 129 -1.92 -4.80 2.17
C LEU A 129 -1.57 -4.75 0.70
N ILE A 130 -2.46 -5.30 -0.13
CA ILE A 130 -2.38 -5.24 -1.59
C ILE A 130 -3.32 -4.14 -2.06
N CYS A 131 -2.84 -3.28 -2.97
CA CYS A 131 -3.63 -2.23 -3.58
C CYS A 131 -3.44 -2.22 -5.09
N VAL A 132 -4.54 -2.20 -5.82
CA VAL A 132 -4.56 -2.22 -7.29
C VAL A 132 -5.41 -1.07 -7.81
N ARG A 133 -4.84 -0.22 -8.65
CA ARG A 133 -5.60 0.74 -9.44
C ARG A 133 -5.68 0.24 -10.90
N LYS A 134 -6.87 0.29 -11.48
CA LYS A 134 -7.09 0.15 -12.92
C LYS A 134 -8.21 1.09 -13.35
N GLU A 135 -7.98 1.84 -14.44
CA GLU A 135 -8.87 2.93 -14.87
C GLU A 135 -9.15 3.89 -13.69
N ASN A 136 -10.40 4.28 -13.47
CA ASN A 136 -10.81 5.14 -12.36
C ASN A 136 -11.27 4.37 -11.11
N TYR A 137 -10.81 3.13 -10.92
CA TYR A 137 -11.14 2.31 -9.75
C TYR A 137 -9.90 1.86 -9.00
N ILE A 138 -10.06 1.71 -7.69
CA ILE A 138 -9.06 1.15 -6.79
C ILE A 138 -9.67 0.00 -6.00
N TRP A 139 -8.94 -1.11 -5.92
CA TRP A 139 -9.26 -2.27 -5.11
C TRP A 139 -8.15 -2.49 -4.09
N TRP A 140 -8.52 -3.00 -2.92
CA TRP A 140 -7.56 -3.42 -1.90
C TRP A 140 -7.95 -4.75 -1.27
N LEU A 141 -6.94 -5.48 -0.79
CA LEU A 141 -7.06 -6.63 0.11
C LEU A 141 -6.10 -6.40 1.28
N SER A 142 -6.63 -6.42 2.48
CA SER A 142 -5.93 -6.10 3.73
C SER A 142 -6.00 -7.24 4.71
N ILE A 143 -4.86 -7.63 5.23
CA ILE A 143 -4.64 -8.56 6.33
C ILE A 143 -3.73 -7.83 7.31
N GLY A 144 -4.20 -7.55 8.53
CA GLY A 144 -3.44 -6.79 9.51
C GLY A 144 -3.72 -5.29 9.48
N ASP A 145 -2.74 -4.49 9.84
CA ASP A 145 -2.94 -3.10 10.26
C ASP A 145 -2.25 -2.04 9.40
N CYS A 146 -1.65 -2.43 8.28
CA CYS A 146 -1.27 -1.48 7.24
C CYS A 146 -2.49 -0.71 6.73
N LEU A 147 -2.31 0.57 6.40
CA LEU A 147 -3.40 1.41 5.91
C LEU A 147 -3.19 1.91 4.48
N VAL A 148 -4.30 2.02 3.74
CA VAL A 148 -4.36 2.71 2.45
C VAL A 148 -5.32 3.91 2.53
N TYR A 149 -4.85 5.03 2.00
CA TYR A 149 -5.58 6.29 1.92
C TYR A 149 -5.80 6.68 0.47
N VAL A 150 -6.91 7.37 0.21
CA VAL A 150 -7.13 8.16 -0.99
C VAL A 150 -7.33 9.62 -0.59
N PHE A 151 -6.38 10.45 -0.93
CA PHE A 151 -6.44 11.88 -0.69
C PHE A 151 -6.98 12.60 -1.92
N HIS A 152 -8.14 13.21 -1.75
CA HIS A 152 -8.83 14.01 -2.74
C HIS A 152 -9.59 15.14 -2.04
N ASP A 153 -9.66 16.32 -2.64
CA ASP A 153 -10.27 17.52 -2.02
C ASP A 153 -11.73 17.33 -1.62
N GLU A 154 -12.53 16.62 -2.42
CA GLU A 154 -13.93 16.34 -2.09
C GLU A 154 -14.03 15.39 -0.89
N LEU A 155 -13.22 14.35 -0.84
CA LEU A 155 -13.19 13.38 0.26
C LEU A 155 -12.68 14.04 1.55
N HIS A 156 -11.65 14.89 1.43
CA HIS A 156 -11.11 15.67 2.54
C HIS A 156 -12.20 16.55 3.20
N LYS A 157 -13.03 17.25 2.41
CA LYS A 157 -14.14 18.06 2.93
C LYS A 157 -15.18 17.26 3.71
N LEU A 158 -15.27 15.96 3.44
CA LEU A 158 -16.14 15.01 4.13
C LEU A 158 -15.46 14.28 5.29
N GLY A 159 -14.17 14.55 5.55
CA GLY A 159 -13.38 13.85 6.55
C GLY A 159 -13.07 12.40 6.19
N GLN A 160 -13.20 12.02 4.92
CA GLN A 160 -12.91 10.67 4.44
C GLN A 160 -11.50 10.60 3.88
N TYR A 161 -10.70 9.65 4.36
CA TYR A 161 -9.30 9.46 3.97
C TYR A 161 -8.95 8.01 3.73
N THR A 162 -9.31 7.09 4.65
CA THR A 162 -8.92 5.68 4.61
C THR A 162 -9.88 4.84 3.77
N LEU A 163 -9.34 3.81 3.12
CA LEU A 163 -10.13 2.79 2.43
C LEU A 163 -10.38 1.57 3.31
N ASN A 164 -9.40 1.17 4.12
CA ASN A 164 -9.48 0.05 5.05
C ASN A 164 -9.38 0.53 6.51
N GLN A 165 -9.47 -0.43 7.41
CA GLN A 165 -9.26 -0.22 8.85
C GLN A 165 -8.11 -1.09 9.31
N ARG A 166 -7.39 -0.69 10.36
CA ARG A 166 -6.40 -1.52 11.04
C ARG A 166 -7.11 -2.71 11.69
N GLN A 167 -6.63 -3.91 11.37
CA GLN A 167 -7.11 -5.17 11.95
C GLN A 167 -5.96 -5.83 12.69
N PHE A 168 -5.97 -5.71 13.99
CA PHE A 168 -4.96 -6.32 14.84
C PHE A 168 -5.17 -7.83 14.91
N TYR A 169 -4.08 -8.59 15.08
CA TYR A 169 -4.07 -10.06 15.20
C TYR A 169 -4.41 -10.82 13.92
N GLU A 170 -4.33 -10.17 12.77
CA GLU A 170 -4.44 -10.81 11.46
C GLU A 170 -3.07 -10.79 10.78
N TRP A 171 -2.54 -11.95 10.39
CA TRP A 171 -1.20 -12.07 9.82
C TRP A 171 -1.10 -13.18 8.77
N ILE A 172 0.01 -13.12 7.99
CA ILE A 172 0.51 -14.16 7.11
C ILE A 172 1.90 -14.56 7.60
N GLY A 173 2.13 -15.84 7.90
CA GLY A 173 3.42 -16.35 8.35
C GLY A 173 3.27 -17.49 9.33
N ASN A 174 4.13 -17.53 10.34
CA ASN A 174 4.07 -18.59 11.37
C ASN A 174 2.70 -18.60 12.07
N VAL A 175 2.17 -17.42 12.42
CA VAL A 175 0.76 -17.22 12.71
C VAL A 175 0.09 -16.79 11.41
N ASN A 176 -0.98 -17.51 11.00
CA ASN A 176 -1.56 -17.31 9.67
C ASN A 176 -3.08 -17.33 9.71
N THR A 177 -3.71 -16.21 9.29
CA THR A 177 -5.16 -16.10 9.23
C THR A 177 -5.80 -17.17 8.35
N PHE A 178 -5.10 -17.65 7.32
CA PHE A 178 -5.59 -18.68 6.41
C PHE A 178 -5.56 -20.11 6.99
N ASP A 179 -5.03 -20.30 8.19
CA ASP A 179 -5.15 -21.55 8.94
C ASP A 179 -6.41 -21.60 9.83
N LEU A 180 -7.08 -20.46 9.98
CA LEU A 180 -8.35 -20.39 10.71
C LEU A 180 -9.47 -21.08 9.92
N PRO A 181 -10.50 -21.64 10.61
CA PRO A 181 -11.69 -22.16 9.95
C PRO A 181 -12.39 -21.13 9.05
N VAL A 182 -12.34 -19.86 9.43
CA VAL A 182 -12.81 -18.71 8.66
C VAL A 182 -11.62 -17.72 8.57
N PRO A 183 -10.96 -17.59 7.43
CA PRO A 183 -9.89 -16.62 7.27
C PRO A 183 -10.37 -15.19 7.47
N CYS A 184 -9.61 -14.42 8.25
CA CYS A 184 -9.90 -13.02 8.52
C CYS A 184 -9.07 -12.12 7.60
N TYR A 185 -9.73 -11.32 6.80
CA TYR A 185 -9.18 -10.29 5.92
C TYR A 185 -10.30 -9.31 5.54
N SER A 186 -9.94 -8.16 4.99
CA SER A 186 -10.90 -7.23 4.38
C SER A 186 -10.52 -6.92 2.95
N SER A 187 -11.50 -6.71 2.09
CA SER A 187 -11.30 -6.23 0.72
C SER A 187 -12.38 -5.23 0.35
N GLY A 188 -12.13 -4.44 -0.68
CA GLY A 188 -13.13 -3.52 -1.18
C GLY A 188 -12.69 -2.84 -2.48
N ILE A 189 -13.68 -2.17 -3.10
CA ILE A 189 -13.51 -1.41 -4.34
C ILE A 189 -14.03 0.01 -4.14
N ARG A 190 -13.34 0.99 -4.70
CA ARG A 190 -13.77 2.38 -4.75
C ARG A 190 -13.60 2.97 -6.14
N GLU A 191 -14.59 3.78 -6.55
CA GLU A 191 -14.43 4.71 -7.66
C GLU A 191 -13.61 5.91 -7.19
N LEU A 192 -12.58 6.28 -7.95
CA LEU A 192 -11.78 7.48 -7.72
C LEU A 192 -12.53 8.73 -8.18
N ARG A 193 -12.34 9.84 -7.48
CA ARG A 193 -13.01 11.09 -7.80
C ARG A 193 -12.42 11.74 -9.05
N THR A 194 -13.17 12.58 -9.73
CA THR A 194 -12.68 13.35 -10.88
C THR A 194 -11.57 14.30 -10.45
N GLY A 195 -10.48 14.35 -11.19
CA GLY A 195 -9.28 15.12 -10.87
C GLY A 195 -8.23 14.29 -10.13
N LYS A 196 -7.36 14.98 -9.40
CA LYS A 196 -6.19 14.38 -8.76
C LYS A 196 -6.56 13.55 -7.54
N ASN A 197 -6.27 12.27 -7.58
CA ASN A 197 -6.37 11.35 -6.46
C ASN A 197 -4.95 10.92 -6.07
N ARG A 198 -4.56 11.15 -4.81
CA ARG A 198 -3.29 10.66 -4.27
C ARG A 198 -3.54 9.42 -3.44
N ILE A 199 -2.94 8.32 -3.84
CA ILE A 199 -2.99 7.06 -3.12
C ILE A 199 -1.76 6.97 -2.21
N VAL A 200 -1.96 6.60 -0.95
CA VAL A 200 -0.88 6.48 0.05
C VAL A 200 -1.10 5.21 0.86
N MET A 201 -0.10 4.35 0.89
CA MET A 201 -0.06 3.16 1.74
C MET A 201 1.05 3.32 2.78
N VAL A 202 0.78 2.91 4.02
CA VAL A 202 1.74 3.03 5.12
C VAL A 202 1.73 1.80 6.03
N THR A 203 2.90 1.48 6.61
CA THR A 203 3.03 0.58 7.76
C THR A 203 2.81 1.35 9.05
N ASP A 204 2.62 0.65 10.16
CA ASP A 204 2.31 1.26 11.45
C ASP A 204 3.47 2.07 12.03
N GLY A 205 4.73 1.77 11.67
CA GLY A 205 5.89 2.57 12.06
C GLY A 205 5.82 4.04 11.63
N VAL A 206 5.04 4.36 10.55
CA VAL A 206 4.73 5.75 10.19
C VAL A 206 3.72 6.35 11.16
N LEU A 207 2.72 5.56 11.57
CA LEU A 207 1.57 6.03 12.33
C LEU A 207 1.89 6.17 13.82
N GLU A 208 2.65 5.21 14.36
CA GLU A 208 2.85 5.03 15.80
C GLU A 208 4.13 5.69 16.33
N CYS A 209 4.92 6.30 15.46
CA CYS A 209 6.17 6.94 15.86
C CYS A 209 5.95 8.16 16.75
N GLY A 210 6.74 8.27 17.81
CA GLY A 210 6.82 9.44 18.69
C GLY A 210 5.47 9.85 19.27
N GLU A 211 5.03 11.06 18.96
CA GLU A 211 3.75 11.61 19.43
C GLU A 211 2.54 11.08 18.62
N ARG A 212 2.73 10.06 17.77
CA ARG A 212 1.70 9.44 16.94
C ARG A 212 0.97 10.43 16.03
N ARG A 213 1.73 11.39 15.48
CA ARG A 213 1.22 12.49 14.67
C ARG A 213 0.34 12.00 13.51
N TYR A 214 0.78 10.94 12.85
CA TYR A 214 0.14 10.44 11.62
C TYR A 214 -0.97 9.40 11.87
N GLU A 215 -1.28 9.04 13.11
CA GLU A 215 -2.54 8.36 13.44
C GLU A 215 -3.76 9.21 13.10
N THR A 216 -3.61 10.54 13.11
CA THR A 216 -4.63 11.46 12.63
C THR A 216 -4.50 11.61 11.11
N PRO A 217 -5.43 11.07 10.29
CA PRO A 217 -5.35 11.09 8.83
C PRO A 217 -5.21 12.49 8.24
N LEU A 218 -5.79 13.50 8.91
CA LEU A 218 -5.68 14.91 8.52
C LEU A 218 -4.22 15.40 8.52
N ASN A 219 -3.41 14.96 9.48
CA ASN A 219 -2.00 15.37 9.54
C ASN A 219 -1.21 14.76 8.38
N LEU A 220 -1.45 13.46 8.09
CA LEU A 220 -0.84 12.79 6.95
C LEU A 220 -1.28 13.43 5.63
N TYR A 221 -2.59 13.71 5.47
CA TYR A 221 -3.12 14.45 4.33
C TYR A 221 -2.41 15.79 4.14
N SER A 222 -2.30 16.57 5.21
CA SER A 222 -1.69 17.91 5.16
C SER A 222 -0.22 17.87 4.75
N ASP A 223 0.54 16.91 5.30
CA ASP A 223 1.97 16.79 5.00
C ASP A 223 2.22 16.14 3.62
N MET A 224 1.35 15.25 3.16
CA MET A 224 1.41 14.68 1.80
C MET A 224 0.99 15.66 0.69
N ASN A 225 0.18 16.68 0.99
CA ASN A 225 -0.36 17.62 0.01
C ASN A 225 0.19 19.04 0.18
N LYS A 226 1.40 19.20 0.71
CA LYS A 226 2.05 20.51 0.78
C LYS A 226 2.22 21.09 -0.63
N ASN A 227 1.71 22.31 -0.81
CA ASN A 227 1.79 23.02 -2.08
C ASN A 227 3.26 23.26 -2.52
N ASN A 228 3.50 23.16 -3.82
CA ASN A 228 4.82 23.36 -4.45
C ASN A 228 5.93 22.41 -4.02
N ILE A 229 5.58 21.24 -3.47
CA ILE A 229 6.52 20.19 -3.11
C ILE A 229 6.18 18.93 -3.91
N GLU A 230 7.19 18.30 -4.48
CA GLU A 230 7.02 17.04 -5.21
C GLU A 230 6.62 15.89 -4.28
N LEU A 231 5.90 14.90 -4.80
CA LEU A 231 5.47 13.73 -4.02
C LEU A 231 6.63 13.03 -3.33
N LYS A 232 7.74 12.86 -4.03
CA LYS A 232 8.96 12.25 -3.49
C LYS A 232 9.50 12.99 -2.27
N GLU A 233 9.49 14.30 -2.31
CA GLU A 233 9.96 15.15 -1.21
C GLU A 233 8.95 15.14 -0.03
N ASN A 234 7.65 15.09 -0.30
CA ASN A 234 6.65 14.93 0.77
C ASN A 234 6.85 13.61 1.52
N VAL A 235 7.05 12.49 0.80
CA VAL A 235 7.35 11.19 1.41
C VAL A 235 8.66 11.24 2.21
N HIS A 236 9.69 11.87 1.67
CA HIS A 236 10.96 12.05 2.37
C HIS A 236 10.78 12.81 3.68
N ASN A 237 10.09 13.95 3.65
CA ASN A 237 9.85 14.80 4.82
C ASN A 237 9.07 14.08 5.93
N ILE A 238 8.12 13.21 5.56
CA ILE A 238 7.38 12.41 6.53
C ILE A 238 8.30 11.37 7.20
N LEU A 239 9.11 10.67 6.43
CA LEU A 239 10.05 9.69 6.99
C LEU A 239 11.18 10.36 7.79
N GLU A 240 11.66 11.55 7.39
CA GLU A 240 12.57 12.37 8.19
C GLU A 240 11.94 12.79 9.54
N HIS A 241 10.64 13.10 9.54
CA HIS A 241 9.94 13.35 10.79
C HIS A 241 9.94 12.10 11.68
N VAL A 242 9.67 10.90 11.13
CA VAL A 242 9.74 9.62 11.85
C VAL A 242 11.17 9.40 12.40
N HIS A 243 12.20 9.64 11.58
CA HIS A 243 13.58 9.53 11.98
C HIS A 243 13.92 10.49 13.14
N HIS A 244 13.54 11.76 13.05
CA HIS A 244 13.79 12.78 14.10
C HIS A 244 13.03 12.51 15.40
N GLN A 245 11.90 11.80 15.35
CA GLN A 245 11.17 11.32 16.53
C GLN A 245 11.78 10.04 17.12
N LEU A 246 12.96 9.61 16.65
CA LEU A 246 13.64 8.40 17.09
C LEU A 246 12.76 7.14 16.91
N GLY A 247 12.03 7.06 15.78
CA GLY A 247 11.21 5.90 15.45
C GLY A 247 12.04 4.62 15.54
N ARG A 248 11.64 3.71 16.40
CA ARG A 248 12.33 2.43 16.57
C ARG A 248 11.91 1.43 15.51
N ASP A 249 10.65 1.48 15.14
CA ASP A 249 10.06 0.53 14.19
C ASP A 249 10.37 0.89 12.74
N SER A 250 10.29 -0.10 11.88
CA SER A 250 10.37 0.09 10.44
C SER A 250 9.20 0.93 9.95
N ALA A 251 9.45 1.82 9.02
CA ALA A 251 8.41 2.70 8.46
C ALA A 251 8.51 2.73 6.94
N THR A 252 7.46 2.32 6.27
CA THR A 252 7.38 2.25 4.82
C THR A 252 6.20 3.04 4.31
N ILE A 253 6.40 3.78 3.21
CA ILE A 253 5.37 4.53 2.49
C ILE A 253 5.43 4.18 1.02
N ILE A 254 4.30 3.80 0.41
CA ILE A 254 4.11 3.74 -1.03
C ILE A 254 3.10 4.81 -1.42
N SER A 255 3.40 5.63 -2.43
CA SER A 255 2.45 6.66 -2.86
C SER A 255 2.58 6.99 -4.34
N TRP A 256 1.45 7.31 -4.98
CA TRP A 256 1.38 7.83 -6.35
C TRP A 256 0.17 8.72 -6.54
N ASP A 257 0.23 9.55 -7.58
CA ASP A 257 -0.88 10.39 -8.00
C ASP A 257 -1.55 9.78 -9.24
N TYR A 258 -2.87 9.79 -9.27
CA TYR A 258 -3.67 9.43 -10.43
C TYR A 258 -4.64 10.56 -10.76
N GLU A 259 -4.55 11.06 -12.00
CA GLU A 259 -5.49 12.03 -12.53
C GLU A 259 -6.66 11.30 -13.20
N ASN A 260 -7.86 11.44 -12.63
CA ASN A 260 -9.07 10.86 -13.19
C ASN A 260 -9.79 11.89 -14.04
N ASP A 261 -9.69 11.76 -15.36
CA ASP A 261 -10.40 12.59 -16.32
C ASP A 261 -11.87 12.16 -16.52
N ALA A 262 -12.24 10.98 -16.01
CA ALA A 262 -13.61 10.49 -16.11
C ALA A 262 -14.54 11.17 -15.11
N TYR A 263 -15.81 11.25 -15.47
CA TYR A 263 -16.84 11.75 -14.58
C TYR A 263 -17.09 10.73 -13.45
N ALA A 264 -16.91 11.15 -12.21
CA ALA A 264 -17.21 10.31 -11.05
C ALA A 264 -18.69 10.40 -10.66
N THR A 265 -19.19 9.37 -9.99
CA THR A 265 -20.58 9.29 -9.53
C THR A 265 -20.90 10.38 -8.48
N TYR A 266 -22.01 11.08 -8.67
CA TYR A 266 -22.57 12.05 -7.73
C TYR A 266 -24.01 11.67 -7.35
N PRO A 267 -24.50 12.10 -6.18
CA PRO A 267 -25.89 11.90 -5.81
C PRO A 267 -26.84 12.69 -6.74
N SER A 268 -28.07 12.19 -6.90
CA SER A 268 -29.07 12.71 -7.86
C SER A 268 -29.54 14.13 -7.58
N ASP A 269 -29.37 14.61 -6.35
CA ASP A 269 -29.74 15.95 -5.88
C ASP A 269 -28.61 16.99 -6.05
N GLN A 270 -27.47 16.61 -6.56
CA GLN A 270 -26.40 17.56 -6.88
C GLN A 270 -26.80 18.41 -8.08
N PRO A 271 -26.70 19.74 -8.00
CA PRO A 271 -27.05 20.61 -9.12
C PRO A 271 -26.13 20.36 -10.33
N GLU A 272 -26.73 20.36 -11.54
CA GLU A 272 -26.09 20.07 -12.85
C GLU A 272 -24.85 20.93 -13.21
N LYS A 273 -24.34 21.73 -12.29
CA LYS A 273 -23.23 22.66 -12.52
C LYS A 273 -21.88 22.03 -12.84
N ILE A 274 -21.77 20.68 -12.81
CA ILE A 274 -20.54 19.95 -13.12
C ILE A 274 -20.66 19.18 -14.45
N LYS A 275 -21.50 19.64 -15.38
CA LYS A 275 -21.32 19.21 -16.77
C LYS A 275 -20.11 19.97 -17.33
N VAL A 276 -18.93 19.36 -17.20
CA VAL A 276 -17.75 19.81 -17.94
C VAL A 276 -18.13 19.86 -19.40
N LYS A 277 -18.07 21.04 -19.99
CA LYS A 277 -18.24 21.23 -21.43
C LYS A 277 -17.22 20.31 -22.12
N LYS A 278 -17.76 19.44 -23.00
CA LYS A 278 -16.97 18.69 -23.96
C LYS A 278 -16.13 19.61 -24.82
#